data_bb51f99e8b7732c2644d725469c40a28
#
_entry.id   bb51f99e8b7732c2644d725469c40a28
#
_cell.length_a   1.000
_cell.length_b   1.000
_cell.length_c   1.000
_cell.angle_alpha   90.00
_cell.angle_beta   90.00
_cell.angle_gamma   90.00
#
_symmetry.space_group_name_H-M   'P 1'
#
loop_
_entity.id
_entity.type
_entity.pdbx_description
1 polymer ?
#
loop_
_entity_poly.entity_id
_entity_poly.type
_entity_poly.pdbx_seq_one_letter_code
_entity_poly.pdbx_strand_id
1 'polypeptide(L)'
;MIIVFTGNGKGKTTASLGQMVRVAGRGKGALMVQFIKGPWTSGEDEFAKKYGIPADIFAVRKMGLGFVGILGDNLPIESHRAAARKALDAFIQEQRSGKWQLIVLDEVNVAVSLGLISEDDVLSAIQDFPEDRLLILSGRGAPQAFIDRADLATEMRELKHPFQSGKAGQALVEF
;
A
#
# COMPACT_ATOMS: atom_id res chain seq x y z
N MET A 1 16.61 -0.02 0.21
CA MET A 1 16.08 -0.80 -0.94
C MET A 1 14.63 -0.41 -1.20
N ILE A 2 14.27 -0.06 -2.43
CA ILE A 2 12.91 0.29 -2.87
C ILE A 2 12.38 -0.82 -3.79
N ILE A 3 11.16 -1.31 -3.51
CA ILE A 3 10.50 -2.39 -4.25
C ILE A 3 9.19 -1.86 -4.83
N VAL A 4 8.92 -2.16 -6.09
CA VAL A 4 7.64 -1.85 -6.75
C VAL A 4 6.88 -3.13 -7.06
N PHE A 5 5.63 -3.23 -6.59
CA PHE A 5 4.69 -4.27 -7.01
C PHE A 5 3.58 -3.63 -7.85
N THR A 6 3.49 -4.00 -9.11
CA THR A 6 2.52 -3.43 -10.06
C THR A 6 1.77 -4.51 -10.84
N GLY A 7 1.04 -4.12 -11.87
CA GLY A 7 0.26 -5.00 -12.74
C GLY A 7 -1.19 -5.23 -12.29
N ASN A 8 -1.99 -5.78 -13.21
CA ASN A 8 -3.43 -5.98 -13.02
C ASN A 8 -3.77 -7.22 -12.18
N GLY A 9 -2.84 -8.17 -12.06
CA GLY A 9 -3.03 -9.39 -11.31
C GLY A 9 -3.13 -9.16 -9.81
N LYS A 10 -3.84 -10.08 -9.14
CA LYS A 10 -3.95 -10.12 -7.69
C LYS A 10 -2.62 -10.49 -7.03
N GLY A 11 -2.41 -10.03 -5.78
CA GLY A 11 -1.31 -10.48 -4.94
C GLY A 11 -0.37 -9.37 -4.48
N LYS A 12 -0.49 -8.12 -4.98
CA LYS A 12 0.38 -7.01 -4.61
C LYS A 12 0.37 -6.72 -3.11
N THR A 13 -0.80 -6.47 -2.53
CA THR A 13 -0.98 -6.28 -1.08
C THR A 13 -0.57 -7.55 -0.31
N THR A 14 -0.94 -8.75 -0.80
CA THR A 14 -0.59 -10.02 -0.16
C THR A 14 0.93 -10.25 -0.12
N ALA A 15 1.65 -9.94 -1.21
CA ALA A 15 3.10 -10.00 -1.26
C ALA A 15 3.73 -8.99 -0.29
N SER A 16 3.18 -7.78 -0.22
CA SER A 16 3.61 -6.75 0.73
C SER A 16 3.41 -7.20 2.18
N LEU A 17 2.26 -7.77 2.51
CA LEU A 17 1.98 -8.37 3.83
C LEU A 17 2.95 -9.53 4.15
N GLY A 18 3.27 -10.36 3.17
CA GLY A 18 4.28 -11.41 3.31
C GLY A 18 5.66 -10.87 3.67
N GLN A 19 6.07 -9.74 3.08
CA GLN A 19 7.31 -9.05 3.46
C GLN A 19 7.23 -8.46 4.88
N MET A 20 6.08 -7.91 5.28
CA MET A 20 5.87 -7.42 6.65
C MET A 20 6.00 -8.56 7.67
N VAL A 21 5.39 -9.73 7.41
CA VAL A 21 5.54 -10.93 8.26
C VAL A 21 7.00 -11.36 8.36
N ARG A 22 7.74 -11.33 7.24
CA ARG A 22 9.17 -11.69 7.22
C ARG A 22 10.03 -10.74 8.07
N VAL A 23 9.74 -9.43 8.04
CA VAL A 23 10.41 -8.41 8.85
C VAL A 23 10.04 -8.55 10.33
N ALA A 24 8.74 -8.70 10.63
CA ALA A 24 8.24 -8.92 11.98
C ALA A 24 8.82 -10.21 12.61
N GLY A 25 8.96 -11.28 11.85
CA GLY A 25 9.61 -12.53 12.27
C GLY A 25 11.10 -12.38 12.63
N ARG A 26 11.72 -11.26 12.25
CA ARG A 26 13.07 -10.87 12.67
C ARG A 26 13.08 -9.88 13.85
N GLY A 27 11.93 -9.66 14.49
CA GLY A 27 11.78 -8.71 15.60
C GLY A 27 11.94 -7.25 15.18
N LYS A 28 11.68 -6.92 13.90
CA LYS A 28 11.78 -5.56 13.36
C LYS A 28 10.39 -5.01 13.02
N GLY A 29 10.23 -3.69 13.10
CA GLY A 29 8.98 -3.02 12.81
C GLY A 29 8.66 -2.97 11.32
N ALA A 30 7.40 -3.26 10.97
CA ALA A 30 6.84 -3.13 9.64
C ALA A 30 5.52 -2.34 9.69
N LEU A 31 5.40 -1.31 8.85
CA LEU A 31 4.24 -0.44 8.73
C LEU A 31 3.68 -0.53 7.31
N MET A 32 2.38 -0.66 7.18
CA MET A 32 1.64 -0.45 5.92
C MET A 32 0.75 0.79 6.03
N VAL A 33 0.87 1.69 5.06
CA VAL A 33 -0.01 2.85 4.87
C VAL A 33 -0.83 2.60 3.61
N GLN A 34 -2.15 2.47 3.76
CA GLN A 34 -3.08 2.17 2.66
C GLN A 34 -3.72 3.45 2.14
N PHE A 35 -3.46 3.79 0.87
CA PHE A 35 -3.88 5.06 0.25
C PHE A 35 -5.33 5.06 -0.23
N ILE A 36 -5.86 3.91 -0.60
CA ILE A 36 -7.20 3.78 -1.22
C ILE A 36 -8.18 3.09 -0.28
N LYS A 37 -7.77 2.01 0.41
CA LYS A 37 -8.68 1.20 1.24
C LYS A 37 -9.42 2.06 2.26
N GLY A 38 -10.73 1.87 2.29
CA GLY A 38 -11.66 2.53 3.20
C GLY A 38 -11.75 1.88 4.58
N PRO A 39 -12.76 2.26 5.37
CA PRO A 39 -12.88 1.87 6.78
C PRO A 39 -13.28 0.40 7.00
N TRP A 40 -13.52 -0.37 5.94
CA TRP A 40 -13.91 -1.78 6.07
C TRP A 40 -12.80 -2.60 6.68
N THR A 41 -13.17 -3.48 7.60
CA THR A 41 -12.24 -4.40 8.24
C THR A 41 -11.83 -5.50 7.26
N SER A 42 -10.55 -5.81 7.23
CA SER A 42 -9.96 -6.91 6.48
C SER A 42 -9.11 -7.78 7.41
N GLY A 43 -8.75 -8.98 6.97
CA GLY A 43 -8.00 -9.93 7.80
C GLY A 43 -6.68 -9.37 8.32
N GLU A 44 -6.00 -8.53 7.56
CA GLU A 44 -4.76 -7.90 7.98
C GLU A 44 -4.93 -6.91 9.14
N ASP A 45 -6.10 -6.27 9.28
CA ASP A 45 -6.38 -5.37 10.43
C ASP A 45 -6.52 -6.14 11.73
N GLU A 46 -7.12 -7.32 11.66
CA GLU A 46 -7.37 -8.17 12.82
C GLU A 46 -6.16 -9.01 13.20
N PHE A 47 -5.27 -9.31 12.25
CA PHE A 47 -4.17 -10.23 12.43
C PHE A 47 -3.29 -9.89 13.64
N ALA A 48 -2.75 -8.67 13.67
CA ALA A 48 -1.87 -8.25 14.76
C ALA A 48 -2.60 -8.25 16.11
N LYS A 49 -3.84 -7.73 16.13
CA LYS A 49 -4.68 -7.67 17.33
C LYS A 49 -5.01 -9.06 17.85
N LYS A 50 -5.46 -9.96 16.97
CA LYS A 50 -5.89 -11.32 17.34
C LYS A 50 -4.76 -12.17 17.89
N TYR A 51 -3.55 -12.01 17.36
CA TYR A 51 -2.37 -12.77 17.76
C TYR A 51 -1.45 -12.02 18.73
N GLY A 52 -1.88 -10.86 19.26
CA GLY A 52 -1.13 -10.11 20.26
C GLY A 52 0.21 -9.57 19.74
N ILE A 53 0.31 -9.26 18.44
CA ILE A 53 1.54 -8.71 17.87
C ILE A 53 1.60 -7.22 18.23
N PRO A 54 2.70 -6.74 18.83
CA PRO A 54 2.84 -5.34 19.19
C PRO A 54 2.75 -4.40 17.98
N ALA A 55 2.11 -3.23 18.15
CA ALA A 55 1.89 -2.26 17.09
C ALA A 55 3.18 -1.59 16.57
N ASP A 56 4.29 -1.71 17.28
CA ASP A 56 5.62 -1.29 16.83
C ASP A 56 6.36 -2.37 16.03
N ILE A 57 5.80 -3.59 16.00
CA ILE A 57 6.30 -4.72 15.18
C ILE A 57 5.49 -4.87 13.90
N PHE A 58 4.16 -4.75 13.96
CA PHE A 58 3.30 -4.89 12.77
C PHE A 58 2.12 -3.92 12.86
N ALA A 59 2.07 -2.96 11.95
CA ALA A 59 1.00 -1.97 11.91
C ALA A 59 0.43 -1.79 10.51
N VAL A 60 -0.90 -1.69 10.41
CA VAL A 60 -1.63 -1.33 9.19
C VAL A 60 -2.44 -0.07 9.49
N ARG A 61 -2.28 0.96 8.66
CA ARG A 61 -3.02 2.22 8.75
C ARG A 61 -3.79 2.46 7.48
N LYS A 62 -5.10 2.35 7.54
CA LYS A 62 -6.01 2.72 6.47
C LYS A 62 -6.21 4.22 6.48
N MET A 63 -5.80 4.87 5.42
CA MET A 63 -5.91 6.33 5.29
C MET A 63 -6.76 6.75 4.09
N GLY A 64 -7.09 5.81 3.20
CA GLY A 64 -8.02 6.01 2.11
C GLY A 64 -9.48 6.05 2.57
N LEU A 65 -10.35 6.52 1.70
CA LEU A 65 -11.79 6.62 1.94
C LEU A 65 -12.59 5.52 1.21
N GLY A 66 -11.92 4.63 0.50
CA GLY A 66 -12.52 3.57 -0.30
C GLY A 66 -12.33 3.75 -1.78
N PHE A 67 -13.19 3.10 -2.56
CA PHE A 67 -13.19 3.22 -4.01
C PHE A 67 -13.40 4.67 -4.45
N VAL A 68 -12.78 5.06 -5.56
CA VAL A 68 -12.82 6.43 -6.08
C VAL A 68 -13.64 6.44 -7.37
N GLY A 69 -14.82 7.07 -7.35
CA GLY A 69 -15.70 7.24 -8.50
C GLY A 69 -16.38 5.96 -9.00
N ILE A 70 -16.31 4.85 -8.25
CA ILE A 70 -16.91 3.55 -8.61
C ILE A 70 -17.55 2.89 -7.39
N LEU A 71 -18.37 1.85 -7.63
CA LEU A 71 -18.96 0.99 -6.58
C LEU A 71 -19.74 1.76 -5.49
N GLY A 72 -20.46 2.83 -5.90
CA GLY A 72 -21.29 3.62 -4.97
C GLY A 72 -20.54 4.71 -4.22
N ASP A 73 -19.33 5.03 -4.62
CA ASP A 73 -18.64 6.20 -4.08
C ASP A 73 -19.37 7.50 -4.49
N ASN A 74 -19.74 8.29 -3.48
CA ASN A 74 -20.41 9.59 -3.62
C ASN A 74 -19.58 10.73 -3.02
N LEU A 75 -18.34 10.47 -2.62
CA LEU A 75 -17.48 11.48 -2.03
C LEU A 75 -16.91 12.41 -3.10
N PRO A 76 -16.76 13.71 -2.82
CA PRO A 76 -16.04 14.60 -3.70
C PRO A 76 -14.60 14.14 -3.91
N ILE A 77 -14.09 14.24 -5.13
CA ILE A 77 -12.70 13.85 -5.45
C ILE A 77 -11.69 14.57 -4.56
N GLU A 78 -11.98 15.78 -4.13
CA GLU A 78 -11.12 16.57 -3.23
C GLU A 78 -10.98 15.91 -1.84
N SER A 79 -11.98 15.17 -1.38
CA SER A 79 -11.89 14.40 -0.14
C SER A 79 -10.88 13.27 -0.28
N HIS A 80 -10.89 12.56 -1.41
CA HIS A 80 -9.92 11.50 -1.72
C HIS A 80 -8.50 12.07 -1.88
N ARG A 81 -8.36 13.24 -2.54
CA ARG A 81 -7.07 13.95 -2.64
C ARG A 81 -6.53 14.34 -1.27
N ALA A 82 -7.38 14.89 -0.41
CA ALA A 82 -6.98 15.25 0.96
C ALA A 82 -6.56 14.01 1.78
N ALA A 83 -7.25 12.89 1.62
CA ALA A 83 -6.90 11.64 2.28
C ALA A 83 -5.56 11.08 1.78
N ALA A 84 -5.33 11.06 0.47
CA ALA A 84 -4.08 10.62 -0.13
C ALA A 84 -2.90 11.52 0.28
N ARG A 85 -3.10 12.85 0.36
CA ARG A 85 -2.08 13.78 0.88
C ARG A 85 -1.74 13.48 2.34
N LYS A 86 -2.75 13.28 3.19
CA LYS A 86 -2.52 12.88 4.60
C LYS A 86 -1.77 11.56 4.72
N ALA A 87 -2.03 10.60 3.83
CA ALA A 87 -1.31 9.33 3.80
C ALA A 87 0.17 9.53 3.46
N LEU A 88 0.48 10.40 2.49
CA LEU A 88 1.85 10.74 2.13
C LEU A 88 2.56 11.48 3.26
N ASP A 89 1.89 12.44 3.91
CA ASP A 89 2.43 13.16 5.06
C ASP A 89 2.72 12.21 6.24
N ALA A 90 1.83 11.25 6.49
CA ALA A 90 2.04 10.22 7.51
C ALA A 90 3.25 9.34 7.17
N PHE A 91 3.42 8.94 5.91
CA PHE A 91 4.62 8.23 5.46
C PHE A 91 5.90 9.04 5.76
N ILE A 92 5.93 10.32 5.39
CA ILE A 92 7.09 11.19 5.61
C ILE A 92 7.44 11.28 7.11
N GLN A 93 6.44 11.40 7.98
CA GLN A 93 6.64 11.42 9.43
C GLN A 93 7.20 10.09 9.95
N GLU A 94 6.59 8.96 9.52
CA GLU A 94 7.00 7.63 9.97
C GLU A 94 8.39 7.21 9.43
N GLN A 95 8.72 7.62 8.22
CA GLN A 95 10.06 7.45 7.66
C GLN A 95 11.12 8.14 8.55
N ARG A 96 10.85 9.37 8.97
CA ARG A 96 11.75 10.18 9.83
C ARG A 96 11.85 9.64 11.26
N SER A 97 10.84 8.93 11.74
CA SER A 97 10.83 8.37 13.09
C SER A 97 11.90 7.32 13.32
N GLY A 98 12.39 6.68 12.28
CA GLY A 98 13.39 5.60 12.36
C GLY A 98 12.87 4.28 12.95
N LYS A 99 11.58 4.19 13.30
CA LYS A 99 10.98 3.01 13.95
C LYS A 99 10.87 1.79 13.04
N TRP A 100 10.65 2.02 11.73
CA TRP A 100 10.23 0.99 10.81
C TRP A 100 11.38 0.51 9.93
N GLN A 101 11.64 -0.79 9.96
CA GLN A 101 12.57 -1.44 9.02
C GLN A 101 11.94 -1.58 7.64
N LEU A 102 10.62 -1.74 7.57
CA LEU A 102 9.84 -1.78 6.34
C LEU A 102 8.68 -0.79 6.43
N ILE A 103 8.51 0.01 5.39
CA ILE A 103 7.27 0.76 5.14
C ILE A 103 6.69 0.32 3.80
N VAL A 104 5.38 0.07 3.79
CA VAL A 104 4.61 -0.23 2.58
C VAL A 104 3.66 0.92 2.30
N LEU A 105 3.70 1.47 1.10
CA LEU A 105 2.71 2.41 0.57
C LEU A 105 1.76 1.61 -0.33
N ASP A 106 0.71 1.05 0.29
CA ASP A 106 -0.24 0.17 -0.41
C ASP A 106 -1.23 1.00 -1.24
N GLU A 107 -1.35 0.64 -2.51
CA GLU A 107 -2.14 1.33 -3.54
C GLU A 107 -1.69 2.78 -3.84
N VAL A 108 -0.45 3.16 -3.50
CA VAL A 108 0.09 4.49 -3.87
C VAL A 108 0.16 4.67 -5.39
N ASN A 109 0.48 3.62 -6.16
CA ASN A 109 0.49 3.67 -7.62
C ASN A 109 -0.91 4.00 -8.16
N VAL A 110 -1.97 3.45 -7.56
CA VAL A 110 -3.36 3.76 -7.90
C VAL A 110 -3.71 5.20 -7.54
N ALA A 111 -3.28 5.68 -6.38
CA ALA A 111 -3.50 7.08 -5.98
C ALA A 111 -2.88 8.06 -6.99
N VAL A 112 -1.69 7.75 -7.52
CA VAL A 112 -1.06 8.56 -8.58
C VAL A 112 -1.83 8.42 -9.89
N SER A 113 -2.19 7.21 -10.32
CA SER A 113 -2.90 6.98 -11.58
C SER A 113 -4.29 7.65 -11.61
N LEU A 114 -4.92 7.82 -10.45
CA LEU A 114 -6.20 8.53 -10.30
C LEU A 114 -6.04 10.05 -10.09
N GLY A 115 -4.81 10.57 -10.09
CA GLY A 115 -4.54 11.99 -9.89
C GLY A 115 -4.90 12.50 -8.48
N LEU A 116 -4.86 11.63 -7.47
CA LEU A 116 -5.09 12.02 -6.07
C LEU A 116 -3.86 12.67 -5.45
N ILE A 117 -2.68 12.22 -5.83
CA ILE A 117 -1.36 12.82 -5.54
C ILE A 117 -0.52 12.77 -6.81
N SER A 118 0.45 13.64 -6.94
CA SER A 118 1.33 13.64 -8.10
C SER A 118 2.46 12.60 -7.97
N GLU A 119 2.99 12.17 -9.11
CA GLU A 119 4.20 11.35 -9.19
C GLU A 119 5.38 12.05 -8.50
N ASP A 120 5.57 13.34 -8.77
CA ASP A 120 6.65 14.15 -8.20
C ASP A 120 6.56 14.26 -6.67
N ASP A 121 5.35 14.34 -6.10
CA ASP A 121 5.16 14.34 -4.64
C ASP A 121 5.71 13.05 -4.02
N VAL A 122 5.42 11.91 -4.63
CA VAL A 122 5.88 10.59 -4.13
C VAL A 122 7.39 10.45 -4.33
N LEU A 123 7.91 10.79 -5.51
CA LEU A 123 9.36 10.74 -5.79
C LEU A 123 10.16 11.61 -4.84
N SER A 124 9.68 12.83 -4.58
CA SER A 124 10.30 13.75 -3.62
C SER A 124 10.29 13.16 -2.19
N ALA A 125 9.18 12.53 -1.80
CA ALA A 125 9.05 11.93 -0.47
C ALA A 125 9.98 10.73 -0.25
N ILE A 126 10.33 10.00 -1.31
CA ILE A 126 11.20 8.81 -1.23
C ILE A 126 12.66 9.07 -1.65
N GLN A 127 12.98 10.31 -2.06
CA GLN A 127 14.30 10.67 -2.60
C GLN A 127 15.43 10.23 -1.66
N ASP A 128 15.32 10.55 -0.37
CA ASP A 128 16.33 10.29 0.65
C ASP A 128 15.95 9.10 1.54
N PHE A 129 15.19 8.12 1.00
CA PHE A 129 14.83 6.94 1.77
C PHE A 129 16.09 6.12 2.12
N PRO A 130 16.31 5.78 3.41
CA PRO A 130 17.54 5.12 3.88
C PRO A 130 17.78 3.76 3.21
N GLU A 131 19.01 3.51 2.77
CA GLU A 131 19.39 2.28 2.05
C GLU A 131 19.32 1.02 2.92
N ASP A 132 19.48 1.16 4.24
CA ASP A 132 19.43 0.09 5.23
C ASP A 132 18.00 -0.35 5.58
N ARG A 133 16.98 0.31 5.03
CA ARG A 133 15.56 0.01 5.22
C ARG A 133 14.88 -0.41 3.92
N LEU A 134 13.67 -0.95 4.05
CA LEU A 134 12.85 -1.40 2.94
C LEU A 134 11.65 -0.47 2.74
N LEU A 135 11.37 -0.13 1.48
CA LEU A 135 10.16 0.58 1.05
C LEU A 135 9.49 -0.22 -0.05
N ILE A 136 8.19 -0.42 0.06
CA ILE A 136 7.38 -1.05 -0.99
C ILE A 136 6.36 -0.04 -1.50
N LEU A 137 6.31 0.18 -2.80
CA LEU A 137 5.26 0.91 -3.50
C LEU A 137 4.38 -0.12 -4.21
N SER A 138 3.08 -0.19 -3.88
CA SER A 138 2.18 -1.16 -4.50
C SER A 138 1.01 -0.49 -5.22
N GLY A 139 0.39 -1.24 -6.13
CA GLY A 139 -0.81 -0.83 -6.86
C GLY A 139 -0.71 -1.05 -8.36
N ARG A 140 -1.85 -1.01 -9.02
CA ARG A 140 -1.92 -1.05 -10.49
C ARG A 140 -1.37 0.25 -11.07
N GLY A 141 -0.82 0.17 -12.29
CA GLY A 141 -0.44 1.37 -13.05
C GLY A 141 0.72 2.14 -12.44
N ALA A 142 1.75 1.45 -11.93
CA ALA A 142 2.93 2.14 -11.44
C ALA A 142 3.53 3.05 -12.52
N PRO A 143 3.80 4.33 -12.23
CA PRO A 143 4.54 5.21 -13.14
C PRO A 143 5.91 4.62 -13.48
N GLN A 144 6.38 4.88 -14.72
CA GLN A 144 7.69 4.40 -15.15
C GLN A 144 8.80 4.92 -14.22
N ALA A 145 8.71 6.15 -13.76
CA ALA A 145 9.70 6.73 -12.85
C ALA A 145 9.79 6.00 -11.49
N PHE A 146 8.70 5.36 -11.01
CA PHE A 146 8.79 4.51 -9.82
C PHE A 146 9.56 3.23 -10.11
N ILE A 147 9.36 2.65 -11.29
CA ILE A 147 10.09 1.45 -11.74
C ILE A 147 11.58 1.78 -11.91
N ASP A 148 11.90 2.91 -12.52
CA ASP A 148 13.28 3.36 -12.75
C ASP A 148 14.01 3.68 -11.43
N ARG A 149 13.25 4.16 -10.41
CA ARG A 149 13.79 4.46 -9.06
C ARG A 149 13.95 3.21 -8.19
N ALA A 150 13.23 2.13 -8.51
CA ALA A 150 13.22 0.92 -7.70
C ALA A 150 14.48 0.08 -7.87
N ASP A 151 14.89 -0.58 -6.77
CA ASP A 151 15.93 -1.62 -6.81
C ASP A 151 15.39 -2.96 -7.29
N LEU A 152 14.05 -3.18 -7.13
CA LEU A 152 13.34 -4.37 -7.58
C LEU A 152 11.93 -3.99 -8.00
N ALA A 153 11.52 -4.41 -9.18
CA ALA A 153 10.15 -4.26 -9.66
C ALA A 153 9.58 -5.61 -10.10
N THR A 154 8.33 -5.88 -9.72
CA THR A 154 7.61 -7.10 -10.11
C THR A 154 6.24 -6.72 -10.64
N GLU A 155 5.92 -7.20 -11.83
CA GLU A 155 4.58 -7.11 -12.40
C GLU A 155 3.78 -8.38 -12.11
N MET A 156 2.60 -8.21 -11.47
CA MET A 156 1.64 -9.28 -11.27
C MET A 156 0.64 -9.32 -12.41
N ARG A 157 0.79 -10.28 -13.30
CA ARG A 157 -0.03 -10.45 -14.48
C ARG A 157 -1.30 -11.21 -14.15
N GLU A 158 -2.46 -10.68 -14.59
CA GLU A 158 -3.74 -11.38 -14.48
C GLU A 158 -3.87 -12.39 -15.63
N LEU A 159 -3.78 -13.68 -15.30
CA LEU A 159 -4.04 -14.75 -16.27
C LEU A 159 -5.50 -15.16 -16.28
N LYS A 160 -6.18 -15.10 -15.12
CA LYS A 160 -7.61 -15.40 -14.92
C LYS A 160 -8.07 -14.75 -13.62
N HIS A 161 -9.23 -14.13 -13.62
CA HIS A 161 -9.83 -13.56 -12.41
C HIS A 161 -11.33 -13.91 -12.32
N PRO A 162 -11.84 -14.28 -11.12
CA PRO A 162 -13.26 -14.62 -10.93
C PRO A 162 -14.21 -13.50 -11.33
N PHE A 163 -13.81 -12.25 -11.19
CA PHE A 163 -14.59 -11.07 -11.59
C PHE A 163 -14.96 -11.08 -13.08
N GLN A 164 -14.09 -11.61 -13.95
CA GLN A 164 -14.38 -11.75 -15.40
C GLN A 164 -15.55 -12.71 -15.67
N SER A 165 -15.86 -13.60 -14.72
CA SER A 165 -17.02 -14.51 -14.75
C SER A 165 -18.19 -14.03 -13.88
N GLY A 166 -18.21 -12.74 -13.48
CA GLY A 166 -19.29 -12.13 -12.71
C GLY A 166 -19.33 -12.52 -11.23
N LYS A 167 -18.27 -13.12 -10.69
CA LYS A 167 -18.21 -13.47 -9.26
C LYS A 167 -17.80 -12.25 -8.44
N ALA A 168 -18.54 -12.00 -7.36
CA ALA A 168 -18.18 -10.97 -6.38
C ALA A 168 -16.87 -11.31 -5.64
N GLY A 169 -16.27 -10.30 -5.01
CA GLY A 169 -15.13 -10.48 -4.13
C GLY A 169 -15.42 -11.47 -2.99
N GLN A 170 -14.44 -12.29 -2.64
CA GLN A 170 -14.58 -13.33 -1.63
C GLN A 170 -13.77 -13.01 -0.39
N ALA A 171 -14.37 -13.21 0.79
CA ALA A 171 -13.65 -13.24 2.05
C ALA A 171 -12.48 -14.24 1.99
N LEU A 172 -11.39 -13.94 2.66
CA LEU A 172 -10.12 -14.69 2.67
C LEU A 172 -9.33 -14.64 1.35
N VAL A 173 -9.89 -14.03 0.30
CA VAL A 173 -9.20 -13.84 -0.97
C VAL A 173 -8.92 -12.36 -1.23
N GLU A 174 -9.90 -11.48 -1.01
CA GLU A 174 -9.80 -10.05 -1.32
C GLU A 174 -9.93 -9.14 -0.09
N PHE A 175 -10.46 -9.68 0.99
CA PHE A 175 -10.56 -9.02 2.30
C PHE A 175 -10.60 -10.02 3.45
#